data_b096d9b86d92f02dbb68a699c6e36aa3
#
_entry.id   b096d9b86d92f02dbb68a699c6e36aa3
#
_cell.length_a   1.000
_cell.length_b   1.000
_cell.length_c   1.000
_cell.angle_alpha   90.00
_cell.angle_beta   90.00
_cell.angle_gamma   90.00
#
_symmetry.space_group_name_H-M   'P 1'
#
loop_
_entity.id
_entity.type
_entity.pdbx_description
1 polymer ?
#
loop_
_entity_poly.entity_id
_entity_poly.type
_entity_poly.pdbx_seq_one_letter_code
_entity_poly.pdbx_strand_id
1 'polypeptide(L)'
;MKKIFDYVDQNFDRMMEEMKEFCSHRSVAGDKTGLEETRNWIDKKLSAVGIPHEFQKVENGNALISASVSGEDGDKHPSLLFYNHYDVVEEGKHELWSNEPFGPVIRDGVLYGRGVSDNKGPLLSRIQAVEAILAVEGKLPINVKFLFEGDEETSSPSLSKFSREQSEKFKELSKADVCLWENGRRDEEGRPWARFGVRGSVSFELSVETAKKDVHARMGTYVPSASWRLVWALASLKSADERITIEGFYDDVLPVTKKDEEILNAFPYNEKIQLEKLGLTSFLR
;
A
#
# COMPACT_ATOMS: atom_id res chain seq x y z
N MET A 1 6.42 -26.53 -10.73
CA MET A 1 5.18 -25.69 -10.77
C MET A 1 3.92 -26.50 -10.43
N LYS A 2 3.53 -27.57 -11.18
CA LYS A 2 2.28 -28.31 -10.89
C LYS A 2 2.17 -28.76 -9.43
N LYS A 3 3.20 -29.41 -8.89
CA LYS A 3 3.22 -29.86 -7.48
C LYS A 3 3.01 -28.72 -6.47
N ILE A 4 3.50 -27.52 -6.77
CA ILE A 4 3.33 -26.34 -5.90
C ILE A 4 1.86 -25.89 -5.93
N PHE A 5 1.23 -25.86 -7.12
CA PHE A 5 -0.20 -25.57 -7.21
C PHE A 5 -1.05 -26.66 -6.53
N ASP A 6 -0.72 -27.95 -6.75
CA ASP A 6 -1.40 -29.06 -6.06
C ASP A 6 -1.30 -28.92 -4.52
N TYR A 7 -0.14 -28.45 -3.99
CA TYR A 7 0.02 -28.14 -2.56
C TYR A 7 -0.90 -27.00 -2.10
N VAL A 8 -0.97 -25.91 -2.87
CA VAL A 8 -1.85 -24.78 -2.57
C VAL A 8 -3.30 -25.22 -2.55
N ASP A 9 -3.74 -25.98 -3.57
CA ASP A 9 -5.11 -26.48 -3.66
C ASP A 9 -5.47 -27.41 -2.47
N GLN A 10 -4.55 -28.30 -2.07
CA GLN A 10 -4.74 -29.19 -0.92
C GLN A 10 -4.78 -28.44 0.44
N ASN A 11 -4.13 -27.29 0.53
CA ASN A 11 -4.06 -26.47 1.74
C ASN A 11 -4.94 -25.22 1.69
N PHE A 12 -5.76 -25.06 0.66
CA PHE A 12 -6.51 -23.84 0.40
C PHE A 12 -7.38 -23.42 1.58
N ASP A 13 -8.15 -24.36 2.14
CA ASP A 13 -9.04 -24.06 3.29
C ASP A 13 -8.24 -23.56 4.51
N ARG A 14 -7.11 -24.20 4.84
CA ARG A 14 -6.23 -23.76 5.91
C ARG A 14 -5.68 -22.36 5.62
N MET A 15 -5.20 -22.12 4.40
CA MET A 15 -4.66 -20.83 3.99
C MET A 15 -5.72 -19.72 4.06
N MET A 16 -6.96 -20.04 3.75
CA MET A 16 -8.07 -19.09 3.85
C MET A 16 -8.49 -18.81 5.30
N GLU A 17 -8.46 -19.82 6.20
CA GLU A 17 -8.70 -19.58 7.62
C GLU A 17 -7.59 -18.73 8.25
N GLU A 18 -6.33 -18.97 7.91
CA GLU A 18 -5.21 -18.10 8.30
C GLU A 18 -5.43 -16.65 7.80
N MET A 19 -5.91 -16.46 6.58
CA MET A 19 -6.22 -15.16 6.01
C MET A 19 -7.34 -14.45 6.79
N LYS A 20 -8.41 -15.17 7.14
CA LYS A 20 -9.49 -14.62 7.96
C LYS A 20 -8.99 -14.23 9.35
N GLU A 21 -8.24 -15.12 10.02
CA GLU A 21 -7.67 -14.84 11.32
C GLU A 21 -6.77 -13.61 11.26
N PHE A 22 -5.84 -13.55 10.31
CA PHE A 22 -4.94 -12.41 10.15
C PHE A 22 -5.68 -11.09 9.89
N CYS A 23 -6.71 -11.11 9.06
CA CYS A 23 -7.51 -9.91 8.78
C CYS A 23 -8.48 -9.56 9.93
N SER A 24 -8.72 -10.45 10.90
CA SER A 24 -9.57 -10.14 12.06
C SER A 24 -8.88 -9.25 13.10
N HIS A 25 -7.56 -9.22 13.14
CA HIS A 25 -6.83 -8.30 14.02
C HIS A 25 -7.04 -6.85 13.60
N ARG A 26 -7.46 -6.00 14.55
CA ARG A 26 -7.71 -4.58 14.30
C ARG A 26 -6.41 -3.77 14.36
N SER A 27 -5.57 -3.90 13.34
CA SER A 27 -4.28 -3.17 13.23
C SER A 27 -4.44 -1.77 12.63
N VAL A 28 -5.40 -1.01 13.10
CA VAL A 28 -5.58 0.39 12.66
C VAL A 28 -4.35 1.20 13.03
N ALA A 29 -3.89 2.03 12.07
CA ALA A 29 -2.76 2.92 12.30
C ALA A 29 -2.99 3.76 13.56
N GLY A 30 -2.04 3.70 14.51
CA GLY A 30 -2.14 4.33 15.83
C GLY A 30 -2.73 3.46 16.94
N ASP A 31 -3.40 2.34 16.66
CA ASP A 31 -3.84 1.36 17.66
C ASP A 31 -2.69 0.43 18.03
N LYS A 32 -1.99 0.75 19.11
CA LYS A 32 -0.81 -0.01 19.56
C LYS A 32 -1.11 -1.48 19.84
N THR A 33 -2.27 -1.77 20.43
CA THR A 33 -2.65 -3.14 20.80
C THR A 33 -2.91 -3.98 19.55
N GLY A 34 -3.72 -3.50 18.64
CA GLY A 34 -4.02 -4.21 17.39
C GLY A 34 -2.80 -4.40 16.49
N LEU A 35 -1.90 -3.40 16.45
CA LEU A 35 -0.63 -3.52 15.75
C LEU A 35 0.30 -4.56 16.39
N GLU A 36 0.35 -4.64 17.73
CA GLU A 36 1.16 -5.63 18.43
C GLU A 36 0.63 -7.05 18.23
N GLU A 37 -0.68 -7.25 18.36
CA GLU A 37 -1.33 -8.54 18.07
C GLU A 37 -1.04 -9.02 16.65
N THR A 38 -1.14 -8.12 15.69
CA THR A 38 -0.86 -8.39 14.28
C THR A 38 0.61 -8.77 14.05
N ARG A 39 1.57 -8.05 14.66
CA ARG A 39 2.99 -8.41 14.60
C ARG A 39 3.26 -9.79 15.21
N ASN A 40 2.68 -10.08 16.36
CA ASN A 40 2.82 -11.37 17.02
C ASN A 40 2.24 -12.52 16.18
N TRP A 41 1.20 -12.26 15.42
CA TRP A 41 0.67 -13.23 14.46
C TRP A 41 1.63 -13.47 13.30
N ILE A 42 2.22 -12.42 12.73
CA ILE A 42 3.23 -12.51 11.64
C ILE A 42 4.47 -13.27 12.16
N ASP A 43 4.95 -12.97 13.37
CA ASP A 43 6.06 -13.67 14.02
C ASP A 43 5.82 -15.19 14.08
N LYS A 44 4.65 -15.59 14.57
CA LYS A 44 4.25 -17.00 14.64
C LYS A 44 4.17 -17.64 13.24
N LYS A 45 3.61 -16.93 12.26
CA LYS A 45 3.49 -17.45 10.91
C LYS A 45 4.84 -17.64 10.23
N LEU A 46 5.73 -16.65 10.30
CA LEU A 46 7.09 -16.76 9.76
C LEU A 46 7.88 -17.88 10.45
N SER A 47 7.77 -17.99 11.77
CA SER A 47 8.39 -19.08 12.56
C SER A 47 7.86 -20.45 12.14
N ALA A 48 6.53 -20.60 11.97
CA ALA A 48 5.91 -21.86 11.58
C ALA A 48 6.33 -22.32 10.17
N VAL A 49 6.56 -21.38 9.27
CA VAL A 49 7.08 -21.65 7.91
C VAL A 49 8.60 -21.90 7.92
N GLY A 50 9.29 -21.56 9.01
CA GLY A 50 10.75 -21.66 9.10
C GLY A 50 11.49 -20.53 8.39
N ILE A 51 10.86 -19.36 8.23
CA ILE A 51 11.49 -18.17 7.64
C ILE A 51 12.20 -17.37 8.72
N PRO A 52 13.55 -17.23 8.67
CA PRO A 52 14.31 -16.38 9.58
C PRO A 52 13.87 -14.93 9.48
N HIS A 53 13.61 -14.28 10.62
CA HIS A 53 13.12 -12.91 10.66
C HIS A 53 13.55 -12.18 11.94
N GLU A 54 13.51 -10.86 11.91
CA GLU A 54 13.88 -9.97 13.00
C GLU A 54 12.94 -8.77 13.06
N PHE A 55 12.70 -8.28 14.29
CA PHE A 55 12.03 -7.00 14.51
C PHE A 55 13.06 -5.87 14.57
N GLN A 56 12.96 -4.95 13.64
CA GLN A 56 13.77 -3.73 13.62
C GLN A 56 13.09 -2.67 14.48
N LYS A 57 13.65 -2.35 15.64
CA LYS A 57 13.09 -1.36 16.55
C LYS A 57 13.24 0.06 15.99
N VAL A 58 12.16 0.83 16.10
CA VAL A 58 12.12 2.25 15.80
C VAL A 58 11.73 2.99 17.06
N GLU A 59 12.57 3.91 17.53
CA GLU A 59 12.29 4.67 18.73
C GLU A 59 11.04 5.54 18.57
N ASN A 60 10.07 5.41 19.47
CA ASN A 60 8.76 6.08 19.41
C ASN A 60 7.96 5.80 18.12
N GLY A 61 8.22 4.69 17.45
CA GLY A 61 7.55 4.26 16.22
C GLY A 61 7.14 2.79 16.26
N ASN A 62 6.55 2.33 15.15
CA ASN A 62 6.22 0.94 14.95
C ASN A 62 7.44 0.14 14.49
N ALA A 63 7.60 -1.07 15.01
CA ALA A 63 8.69 -1.93 14.59
C ALA A 63 8.48 -2.39 13.14
N LEU A 64 9.56 -2.43 12.37
CA LEU A 64 9.57 -3.09 11.08
C LEU A 64 9.86 -4.58 11.27
N ILE A 65 9.38 -5.41 10.36
CA ILE A 65 9.69 -6.84 10.32
C ILE A 65 10.53 -7.09 9.08
N SER A 66 11.73 -7.60 9.26
CA SER A 66 12.58 -8.05 8.16
C SER A 66 12.72 -9.57 8.20
N ALA A 67 12.60 -10.21 7.04
CA ALA A 67 12.76 -11.64 6.93
C ALA A 67 13.49 -11.99 5.63
N SER A 68 14.21 -13.12 5.62
CA SER A 68 14.93 -13.54 4.42
C SER A 68 15.11 -15.06 4.34
N VAL A 69 15.03 -15.57 3.12
CA VAL A 69 15.34 -16.96 2.80
C VAL A 69 16.30 -16.97 1.61
N SER A 70 17.46 -17.58 1.77
CA SER A 70 18.44 -17.74 0.71
C SER A 70 17.98 -18.77 -0.32
N GLY A 71 18.24 -18.50 -1.58
CA GLY A 71 18.10 -19.47 -2.67
C GLY A 71 19.17 -20.56 -2.58
N GLU A 72 19.06 -21.56 -3.47
CA GLU A 72 19.90 -22.77 -3.46
C GLU A 72 21.43 -22.48 -3.47
N ASP A 73 21.87 -21.51 -4.28
CA ASP A 73 23.28 -21.13 -4.44
C ASP A 73 23.63 -19.78 -3.79
N GLY A 74 22.82 -19.31 -2.84
CA GLY A 74 23.07 -18.07 -2.12
C GLY A 74 23.15 -16.84 -3.04
N ASP A 75 24.23 -16.05 -2.92
CA ASP A 75 24.39 -14.78 -3.63
C ASP A 75 24.51 -14.88 -5.17
N LYS A 76 24.57 -16.09 -5.73
CA LYS A 76 24.61 -16.27 -7.18
C LYS A 76 23.26 -16.07 -7.88
N HIS A 77 22.17 -16.08 -7.12
CA HIS A 77 20.84 -15.91 -7.65
C HIS A 77 20.31 -14.49 -7.44
N PRO A 78 19.45 -14.01 -8.33
CA PRO A 78 18.76 -12.73 -8.11
C PRO A 78 17.96 -12.74 -6.81
N SER A 79 17.77 -11.56 -6.28
CA SER A 79 17.03 -11.32 -5.04
C SER A 79 15.72 -10.59 -5.30
N LEU A 80 14.66 -11.08 -4.67
CA LEU A 80 13.32 -10.50 -4.69
C LEU A 80 12.98 -9.97 -3.30
N LEU A 81 12.66 -8.70 -3.19
CA LEU A 81 12.10 -8.09 -1.99
C LEU A 81 10.58 -7.99 -2.11
N PHE A 82 9.87 -8.50 -1.14
CA PHE A 82 8.46 -8.20 -0.90
C PHE A 82 8.36 -7.09 0.14
N TYR A 83 7.78 -5.95 -0.26
CA TYR A 83 7.40 -4.91 0.66
C TYR A 83 5.89 -4.92 0.87
N ASN A 84 5.47 -4.87 2.13
CA ASN A 84 4.06 -4.82 2.54
C ASN A 84 3.91 -4.08 3.86
N HIS A 85 2.68 -3.69 4.17
CA HIS A 85 2.33 -3.16 5.48
C HIS A 85 1.25 -4.01 6.16
N TYR A 86 1.28 -4.01 7.50
CA TYR A 86 0.34 -4.78 8.32
C TYR A 86 -0.66 -3.90 9.06
N ASP A 87 -0.51 -2.59 9.01
CA ASP A 87 -1.52 -1.63 9.45
C ASP A 87 -2.63 -1.46 8.42
N VAL A 88 -3.72 -0.85 8.86
CA VAL A 88 -4.88 -0.55 8.03
C VAL A 88 -5.47 0.79 8.43
N VAL A 89 -6.20 1.45 7.52
CA VAL A 89 -7.02 2.63 7.85
C VAL A 89 -8.19 2.24 8.75
N GLU A 90 -8.75 3.21 9.46
CA GLU A 90 -9.98 3.03 10.23
C GLU A 90 -11.11 2.46 9.37
N GLU A 91 -12.00 1.71 10.00
CA GLU A 91 -13.16 1.09 9.36
C GLU A 91 -14.17 2.11 8.82
N GLY A 92 -14.17 3.34 9.35
CA GLY A 92 -15.16 4.35 9.01
C GLY A 92 -16.54 4.03 9.55
N LYS A 93 -17.57 4.39 8.83
CA LYS A 93 -18.97 4.18 9.25
C LYS A 93 -19.39 2.73 9.07
N HIS A 94 -19.75 2.04 10.16
CA HIS A 94 -20.17 0.63 10.15
C HIS A 94 -21.40 0.37 9.28
N GLU A 95 -22.31 1.33 9.15
CA GLU A 95 -23.49 1.20 8.29
C GLU A 95 -23.19 1.09 6.78
N LEU A 96 -21.96 1.40 6.37
CA LEU A 96 -21.51 1.23 4.99
C LEU A 96 -20.93 -0.16 4.71
N TRP A 97 -20.76 -0.97 5.75
CA TRP A 97 -20.27 -2.33 5.62
C TRP A 97 -21.39 -3.33 5.57
N SER A 98 -21.23 -4.35 4.73
CA SER A 98 -22.18 -5.46 4.64
C SER A 98 -21.85 -6.62 5.60
N ASN A 99 -20.76 -6.53 6.35
CA ASN A 99 -20.32 -7.41 7.44
C ASN A 99 -19.44 -6.60 8.40
N GLU A 100 -19.14 -7.15 9.56
CA GLU A 100 -18.19 -6.53 10.48
C GLU A 100 -16.84 -6.32 9.77
N PRO A 101 -16.25 -5.11 9.80
CA PRO A 101 -15.03 -4.80 9.07
C PRO A 101 -13.87 -5.74 9.39
N PHE A 102 -13.70 -6.10 10.66
CA PHE A 102 -12.71 -7.06 11.16
C PHE A 102 -13.28 -8.48 11.39
N GLY A 103 -14.46 -8.76 10.82
CA GLY A 103 -15.07 -10.08 10.73
C GLY A 103 -15.08 -10.55 9.26
N PRO A 104 -13.93 -10.93 8.68
CA PRO A 104 -13.87 -11.22 7.24
C PRO A 104 -14.74 -12.42 6.86
N VAL A 105 -15.50 -12.27 5.79
CA VAL A 105 -16.45 -13.27 5.29
C VAL A 105 -16.22 -13.56 3.81
N ILE A 106 -16.45 -14.80 3.41
CA ILE A 106 -16.46 -15.19 1.99
C ILE A 106 -17.89 -15.20 1.49
N ARG A 107 -18.15 -14.48 0.39
CA ARG A 107 -19.43 -14.49 -0.34
C ARG A 107 -19.14 -14.58 -1.82
N ASP A 108 -19.79 -15.51 -2.49
CA ASP A 108 -19.66 -15.74 -3.94
C ASP A 108 -18.18 -15.90 -4.39
N GLY A 109 -17.35 -16.55 -3.56
CA GLY A 109 -15.92 -16.77 -3.84
C GLY A 109 -15.02 -15.55 -3.60
N VAL A 110 -15.55 -14.46 -3.01
CA VAL A 110 -14.81 -13.23 -2.70
C VAL A 110 -14.75 -13.04 -1.19
N LEU A 111 -13.55 -12.77 -0.67
CA LEU A 111 -13.31 -12.44 0.74
C LEU A 111 -13.48 -10.94 0.97
N TYR A 112 -14.35 -10.58 1.91
CA TYR A 112 -14.65 -9.19 2.30
C TYR A 112 -14.20 -8.93 3.72
N GLY A 113 -13.46 -7.85 3.94
CA GLY A 113 -13.01 -7.39 5.25
C GLY A 113 -11.98 -6.26 5.14
N ARG A 114 -11.76 -5.52 6.23
CA ARG A 114 -10.72 -4.49 6.30
C ARG A 114 -9.34 -5.17 6.21
N GLY A 115 -8.43 -4.62 5.36
CA GLY A 115 -7.08 -5.16 5.18
C GLY A 115 -6.97 -6.35 4.22
N VAL A 116 -8.09 -6.93 3.77
CA VAL A 116 -8.05 -8.08 2.83
C VAL A 116 -7.37 -7.71 1.51
N SER A 117 -7.64 -6.53 0.98
CA SER A 117 -6.99 -6.05 -0.24
C SER A 117 -5.77 -5.18 0.05
N ASP A 118 -5.82 -4.40 1.13
CA ASP A 118 -4.84 -3.40 1.50
C ASP A 118 -4.54 -3.48 3.00
N ASN A 119 -3.43 -4.10 3.44
CA ASN A 119 -2.44 -4.84 2.62
C ASN A 119 -2.18 -6.25 3.20
N LYS A 120 -2.96 -6.71 4.20
CA LYS A 120 -2.78 -8.00 4.88
C LYS A 120 -2.94 -9.19 3.93
N GLY A 121 -3.89 -9.12 2.99
CA GLY A 121 -4.08 -10.19 2.01
C GLY A 121 -2.85 -10.40 1.13
N PRO A 122 -2.35 -9.38 0.43
CA PRO A 122 -1.09 -9.46 -0.31
C PRO A 122 0.10 -9.88 0.55
N LEU A 123 0.23 -9.38 1.78
CA LEU A 123 1.30 -9.76 2.71
C LEU A 123 1.29 -11.28 2.98
N LEU A 124 0.14 -11.80 3.41
CA LEU A 124 0.04 -13.21 3.78
C LEU A 124 0.16 -14.14 2.57
N SER A 125 -0.44 -13.77 1.44
CA SER A 125 -0.35 -14.59 0.22
C SER A 125 1.09 -14.75 -0.28
N ARG A 126 1.96 -13.77 -0.07
CA ARG A 126 3.40 -13.85 -0.40
C ARG A 126 4.14 -14.80 0.54
N ILE A 127 3.82 -14.77 1.84
CA ILE A 127 4.36 -15.74 2.81
C ILE A 127 3.89 -17.15 2.44
N GLN A 128 2.61 -17.34 2.12
CA GLN A 128 2.03 -18.63 1.73
C GLN A 128 2.60 -19.15 0.40
N ALA A 129 2.94 -18.27 -0.54
CA ALA A 129 3.62 -18.66 -1.77
C ALA A 129 5.03 -19.22 -1.50
N VAL A 130 5.80 -18.57 -0.61
CA VAL A 130 7.11 -19.06 -0.17
C VAL A 130 6.96 -20.35 0.62
N GLU A 131 5.98 -20.46 1.51
CA GLU A 131 5.63 -21.69 2.22
C GLU A 131 5.39 -22.85 1.26
N ALA A 132 4.58 -22.66 0.23
CA ALA A 132 4.26 -23.69 -0.74
C ALA A 132 5.50 -24.19 -1.52
N ILE A 133 6.39 -23.26 -1.90
CA ILE A 133 7.64 -23.63 -2.59
C ILE A 133 8.56 -24.41 -1.66
N LEU A 134 8.76 -23.93 -0.43
CA LEU A 134 9.60 -24.61 0.55
C LEU A 134 9.07 -25.99 0.94
N ALA A 135 7.76 -26.13 1.11
CA ALA A 135 7.14 -27.42 1.43
C ALA A 135 7.31 -28.46 0.33
N VAL A 136 7.30 -28.05 -0.93
CA VAL A 136 7.37 -28.97 -2.09
C VAL A 136 8.80 -29.20 -2.57
N GLU A 137 9.62 -28.16 -2.63
CA GLU A 137 10.95 -28.21 -3.23
C GLU A 137 12.08 -28.23 -2.16
N GLY A 138 11.75 -27.93 -0.89
CA GLY A 138 12.71 -27.81 0.22
C GLY A 138 13.64 -26.60 0.14
N LYS A 139 13.58 -25.83 -0.92
CA LYS A 139 14.46 -24.68 -1.21
C LYS A 139 13.79 -23.70 -2.14
N LEU A 140 14.29 -22.46 -2.17
CA LEU A 140 13.85 -21.45 -3.13
C LEU A 140 14.78 -21.38 -4.32
N PRO A 141 14.26 -21.07 -5.53
CA PRO A 141 15.10 -20.89 -6.73
C PRO A 141 15.82 -19.54 -6.76
N ILE A 142 15.43 -18.58 -5.90
CA ILE A 142 15.99 -17.23 -5.80
C ILE A 142 16.07 -16.83 -4.33
N ASN A 143 16.84 -15.78 -4.05
CA ASN A 143 16.83 -15.16 -2.73
C ASN A 143 15.54 -14.35 -2.52
N VAL A 144 14.85 -14.56 -1.42
CA VAL A 144 13.63 -13.82 -1.07
C VAL A 144 13.83 -13.06 0.22
N LYS A 145 13.46 -11.78 0.20
CA LYS A 145 13.42 -10.91 1.36
C LYS A 145 12.01 -10.39 1.58
N PHE A 146 11.69 -10.10 2.82
CA PHE A 146 10.45 -9.43 3.23
C PHE A 146 10.81 -8.22 4.08
N LEU A 147 10.13 -7.12 3.85
CA LEU A 147 10.17 -5.94 4.71
C LEU A 147 8.74 -5.47 4.92
N PHE A 148 8.29 -5.55 6.18
CA PHE A 148 6.94 -5.15 6.56
C PHE A 148 6.97 -3.99 7.54
N GLU A 149 6.06 -3.03 7.38
CA GLU A 149 5.87 -1.91 8.28
C GLU A 149 4.45 -1.87 8.87
N GLY A 150 4.22 -1.02 9.85
CA GLY A 150 2.96 -0.94 10.58
C GLY A 150 2.40 0.47 10.74
N ASP A 151 2.75 1.39 9.85
CA ASP A 151 2.22 2.75 9.80
C ASP A 151 2.28 3.38 8.39
N GLU A 152 2.13 2.53 7.36
CA GLU A 152 2.07 2.97 5.96
C GLU A 152 0.90 3.94 5.74
N GLU A 153 -0.26 3.62 6.28
CA GLU A 153 -1.51 4.39 6.17
C GLU A 153 -1.46 5.78 6.82
N THR A 154 -0.36 6.06 7.52
CA THR A 154 -0.04 7.39 8.06
C THR A 154 1.24 7.99 7.45
N SER A 155 1.57 7.59 6.22
CA SER A 155 2.73 8.05 5.45
C SER A 155 4.09 7.54 5.96
N SER A 156 4.13 6.31 6.47
CA SER A 156 5.35 5.55 6.82
C SER A 156 6.33 6.30 7.74
N PRO A 157 5.89 6.92 8.85
CA PRO A 157 6.79 7.70 9.69
C PRO A 157 7.90 6.84 10.31
N SER A 158 7.60 5.58 10.68
CA SER A 158 8.59 4.66 11.27
C SER A 158 9.60 4.20 10.24
N LEU A 159 9.18 3.79 9.05
CA LEU A 159 10.08 3.40 7.96
C LEU A 159 10.97 4.58 7.53
N SER A 160 10.38 5.76 7.40
CA SER A 160 11.06 7.00 7.08
C SER A 160 12.12 7.37 8.12
N LYS A 161 11.82 7.20 9.41
CA LYS A 161 12.75 7.41 10.51
C LYS A 161 13.87 6.37 10.48
N PHE A 162 13.53 5.07 10.37
CA PHE A 162 14.50 3.98 10.31
C PHE A 162 15.49 4.15 9.13
N SER A 163 15.00 4.53 7.96
CA SER A 163 15.84 4.72 6.78
C SER A 163 16.86 5.84 6.93
N ARG A 164 16.55 6.86 7.74
CA ARG A 164 17.47 7.97 8.04
C ARG A 164 18.44 7.66 9.17
N GLU A 165 17.93 7.11 10.28
CA GLU A 165 18.72 6.90 11.49
C GLU A 165 19.58 5.63 11.43
N GLN A 166 19.13 4.61 10.68
CA GLN A 166 19.80 3.34 10.50
C GLN A 166 20.04 3.05 9.00
N SER A 167 20.54 4.04 8.27
CA SER A 167 20.59 4.02 6.80
C SER A 167 21.35 2.83 6.24
N GLU A 168 22.46 2.40 6.84
CA GLU A 168 23.22 1.24 6.36
C GLU A 168 22.46 -0.06 6.56
N LYS A 169 21.79 -0.22 7.72
CA LYS A 169 20.92 -1.40 7.98
C LYS A 169 19.73 -1.41 7.03
N PHE A 170 19.12 -0.25 6.79
CA PHE A 170 18.02 -0.13 5.83
C PHE A 170 18.46 -0.53 4.41
N LYS A 171 19.62 -0.06 3.96
CA LYS A 171 20.20 -0.46 2.66
C LYS A 171 20.43 -1.98 2.58
N GLU A 172 20.98 -2.59 3.64
CA GLU A 172 21.18 -4.03 3.70
C GLU A 172 19.87 -4.79 3.57
N LEU A 173 18.84 -4.40 4.33
CA LEU A 173 17.54 -5.05 4.34
C LEU A 173 16.76 -4.87 3.02
N SER A 174 16.81 -3.66 2.45
CA SER A 174 16.07 -3.31 1.24
C SER A 174 16.80 -3.63 -0.08
N LYS A 175 18.10 -3.95 -0.05
CA LYS A 175 18.87 -4.28 -1.25
C LYS A 175 18.32 -5.53 -1.90
N ALA A 176 17.80 -5.40 -3.12
CA ALA A 176 17.33 -6.49 -3.96
C ALA A 176 17.40 -6.09 -5.44
N ASP A 177 17.37 -7.08 -6.34
CA ASP A 177 17.35 -6.85 -7.79
C ASP A 177 15.96 -6.42 -8.26
N VAL A 178 14.91 -6.92 -7.60
CA VAL A 178 13.51 -6.58 -7.85
C VAL A 178 12.78 -6.39 -6.53
N CYS A 179 11.90 -5.38 -6.47
CA CYS A 179 10.95 -5.21 -5.38
C CYS A 179 9.52 -5.37 -5.90
N LEU A 180 8.75 -6.25 -5.27
CA LEU A 180 7.31 -6.30 -5.42
C LEU A 180 6.68 -5.51 -4.28
N TRP A 181 6.16 -4.35 -4.66
CA TRP A 181 5.59 -3.38 -3.74
C TRP A 181 4.09 -3.64 -3.55
N GLU A 182 3.69 -3.77 -2.31
CA GLU A 182 2.31 -3.82 -1.83
C GLU A 182 1.31 -4.61 -2.69
N ASN A 183 0.36 -3.87 -3.28
CA ASN A 183 -0.84 -4.42 -3.90
C ASN A 183 -0.65 -4.82 -5.36
N GLY A 184 -1.36 -5.86 -5.73
CA GLY A 184 -1.65 -6.16 -7.13
C GLY A 184 -3.13 -5.91 -7.43
N ARG A 185 -3.44 -5.57 -8.67
CA ARG A 185 -4.81 -5.50 -9.17
C ARG A 185 -5.00 -6.49 -10.31
N ARG A 186 -6.23 -6.88 -10.51
CA ARG A 186 -6.67 -7.56 -11.73
C ARG A 186 -7.65 -6.65 -12.45
N ASP A 187 -7.67 -6.74 -13.78
CA ASP A 187 -8.72 -6.13 -14.57
C ASP A 187 -10.01 -6.97 -14.50
N GLU A 188 -11.01 -6.55 -15.25
CA GLU A 188 -12.32 -7.19 -15.30
C GLU A 188 -12.30 -8.58 -15.94
N GLU A 189 -11.26 -8.87 -16.70
CA GLU A 189 -11.03 -10.18 -17.32
C GLU A 189 -10.12 -11.08 -16.48
N GLY A 190 -9.77 -10.62 -15.25
CA GLY A 190 -8.93 -11.37 -14.32
C GLY A 190 -7.44 -11.32 -14.61
N ARG A 191 -6.97 -10.46 -15.56
CA ARG A 191 -5.56 -10.32 -15.88
C ARG A 191 -4.83 -9.50 -14.81
N PRO A 192 -3.67 -9.95 -14.32
CA PRO A 192 -2.91 -9.19 -13.33
C PRO A 192 -2.29 -7.94 -13.96
N TRP A 193 -2.27 -6.85 -13.19
CA TRP A 193 -1.60 -5.61 -13.56
C TRP A 193 -0.20 -5.56 -12.96
N ALA A 194 0.79 -5.21 -13.78
CA ALA A 194 2.11 -4.82 -13.32
C ALA A 194 2.26 -3.30 -13.51
N ARG A 195 2.60 -2.60 -12.43
CA ARG A 195 2.92 -1.17 -12.44
C ARG A 195 4.41 -1.01 -12.25
N PHE A 196 5.07 -0.26 -13.11
CA PHE A 196 6.53 -0.05 -13.09
C PHE A 196 6.93 1.30 -12.50
N GLY A 197 6.00 1.99 -11.86
CA GLY A 197 6.25 3.27 -11.23
C GLY A 197 5.06 3.75 -10.41
N VAL A 198 5.32 4.75 -9.59
CA VAL A 198 4.33 5.41 -8.75
C VAL A 198 4.26 6.89 -9.10
N ARG A 199 3.13 7.53 -8.80
CA ARG A 199 2.98 8.97 -8.92
C ARG A 199 3.56 9.65 -7.69
N GLY A 200 4.09 10.85 -7.88
CA GLY A 200 4.38 11.74 -6.78
C GLY A 200 3.08 12.19 -6.08
N SER A 201 3.15 12.39 -4.79
CA SER A 201 2.08 12.97 -3.99
C SER A 201 2.65 14.02 -3.06
N VAL A 202 1.96 15.15 -2.94
CA VAL A 202 2.28 16.19 -1.96
C VAL A 202 0.98 16.63 -1.29
N SER A 203 0.99 16.63 0.03
CA SER A 203 -0.12 17.13 0.84
C SER A 203 0.34 18.36 1.61
N PHE A 204 -0.51 19.38 1.65
CA PHE A 204 -0.23 20.60 2.40
C PHE A 204 -1.53 21.16 2.97
N GLU A 205 -1.40 21.92 4.03
CA GLU A 205 -2.48 22.67 4.65
C GLU A 205 -2.27 24.16 4.38
N LEU A 206 -3.33 24.83 3.94
CA LEU A 206 -3.34 26.29 3.78
C LEU A 206 -4.23 26.90 4.87
N SER A 207 -3.65 27.76 5.69
CA SER A 207 -4.39 28.55 6.66
C SER A 207 -4.24 30.04 6.38
N VAL A 208 -5.31 30.78 6.57
CA VAL A 208 -5.34 32.23 6.35
C VAL A 208 -5.97 32.92 7.56
N GLU A 209 -5.21 33.84 8.15
CA GLU A 209 -5.68 34.72 9.20
C GLU A 209 -5.66 36.18 8.72
N THR A 210 -6.79 36.91 8.82
CA THR A 210 -6.94 38.27 8.37
C THR A 210 -7.17 39.28 9.53
N ALA A 211 -7.47 38.76 10.72
CA ALA A 211 -7.64 39.57 11.93
C ALA A 211 -7.23 38.77 13.17
N LYS A 212 -6.70 39.42 14.21
CA LYS A 212 -6.28 38.79 15.47
C LYS A 212 -7.41 38.32 16.38
N LYS A 213 -8.64 38.62 16.03
CA LYS A 213 -9.86 38.20 16.76
C LYS A 213 -11.06 38.22 15.84
N ASP A 214 -12.11 37.54 16.27
CA ASP A 214 -13.40 37.55 15.58
C ASP A 214 -13.94 38.97 15.39
N VAL A 215 -14.46 39.24 14.21
CA VAL A 215 -15.05 40.51 13.86
C VAL A 215 -16.52 40.32 13.48
N HIS A 216 -17.36 41.29 13.89
CA HIS A 216 -18.78 41.27 13.55
C HIS A 216 -18.99 41.46 12.04
N ALA A 217 -19.97 40.74 11.45
CA ALA A 217 -20.27 40.77 10.02
C ALA A 217 -20.47 42.17 9.42
N ARG A 218 -20.95 43.16 10.18
CA ARG A 218 -21.07 44.57 9.78
C ARG A 218 -19.74 45.20 9.30
N MET A 219 -18.62 44.58 9.68
CA MET A 219 -17.27 45.07 9.31
C MET A 219 -16.79 44.45 7.98
N GLY A 220 -17.56 43.56 7.37
CA GLY A 220 -17.19 42.84 6.16
C GLY A 220 -16.96 43.72 4.91
N THR A 221 -17.37 45.01 4.97
CA THR A 221 -17.10 45.97 3.89
C THR A 221 -15.67 46.49 3.88
N TYR A 222 -14.94 46.39 4.99
CA TYR A 222 -13.58 46.91 5.10
C TYR A 222 -12.58 45.97 5.78
N VAL A 223 -13.01 44.90 6.42
CA VAL A 223 -12.12 43.86 6.94
C VAL A 223 -11.97 42.76 5.86
N PRO A 224 -10.73 42.41 5.47
CA PRO A 224 -10.52 41.32 4.52
C PRO A 224 -11.11 40.00 5.00
N SER A 225 -11.84 39.30 4.16
CA SER A 225 -12.38 37.96 4.46
C SER A 225 -11.29 36.90 4.30
N ALA A 226 -11.01 36.14 5.34
CA ALA A 226 -10.10 35.00 5.30
C ALA A 226 -10.55 33.94 4.30
N SER A 227 -11.87 33.67 4.24
CA SER A 227 -12.45 32.68 3.29
C SER A 227 -12.19 33.08 1.83
N TRP A 228 -12.40 34.35 1.46
CA TRP A 228 -12.13 34.79 0.09
C TRP A 228 -10.62 34.78 -0.22
N ARG A 229 -9.76 35.12 0.73
CA ARG A 229 -8.31 34.99 0.54
C ARG A 229 -7.89 33.55 0.27
N LEU A 230 -8.46 32.59 1.02
CA LEU A 230 -8.20 31.17 0.82
C LEU A 230 -8.72 30.68 -0.54
N VAL A 231 -9.95 31.07 -0.93
CA VAL A 231 -10.51 30.73 -2.26
C VAL A 231 -9.60 31.22 -3.39
N TRP A 232 -9.15 32.48 -3.33
CA TRP A 232 -8.26 33.02 -4.37
C TRP A 232 -6.88 32.34 -4.36
N ALA A 233 -6.33 32.03 -3.20
CA ALA A 233 -5.10 31.26 -3.10
C ALA A 233 -5.23 29.88 -3.76
N LEU A 234 -6.29 29.14 -3.46
CA LEU A 234 -6.57 27.84 -4.09
C LEU A 234 -6.77 27.99 -5.61
N ALA A 235 -7.54 28.98 -6.05
CA ALA A 235 -7.77 29.23 -7.48
C ALA A 235 -6.49 29.65 -8.24
N SER A 236 -5.46 30.14 -7.56
CA SER A 236 -4.18 30.45 -8.19
C SER A 236 -3.26 29.24 -8.36
N LEU A 237 -3.57 28.09 -7.73
CA LEU A 237 -2.74 26.89 -7.82
C LEU A 237 -3.07 25.99 -9.01
N LYS A 238 -4.28 26.12 -9.55
CA LYS A 238 -4.78 25.26 -10.62
C LYS A 238 -5.77 26.04 -11.49
N SER A 239 -5.58 25.97 -12.80
CA SER A 239 -6.47 26.62 -13.78
C SER A 239 -7.75 25.81 -14.04
N ALA A 240 -8.73 26.42 -14.70
CA ALA A 240 -10.03 25.77 -15.01
C ALA A 240 -9.92 24.61 -16.02
N ASP A 241 -8.82 24.51 -16.75
CA ASP A 241 -8.45 23.39 -17.61
C ASP A 241 -7.61 22.33 -16.90
N GLU A 242 -7.66 22.31 -15.58
CA GLU A 242 -7.03 21.32 -14.70
C GLU A 242 -5.50 21.38 -14.66
N ARG A 243 -4.87 22.39 -15.23
CA ARG A 243 -3.42 22.56 -15.22
C ARG A 243 -2.95 23.17 -13.90
N ILE A 244 -1.92 22.64 -13.30
CA ILE A 244 -1.23 23.25 -12.14
C ILE A 244 -0.50 24.51 -12.64
N THR A 245 -0.71 25.62 -11.92
CA THR A 245 -0.20 26.93 -12.30
C THR A 245 0.99 27.40 -11.45
N ILE A 246 1.51 26.50 -10.62
CA ILE A 246 2.71 26.76 -9.82
C ILE A 246 3.91 26.77 -10.76
N GLU A 247 4.69 27.87 -10.71
CA GLU A 247 5.91 28.00 -11.52
C GLU A 247 6.89 26.87 -11.24
N GLY A 248 7.49 26.32 -12.28
CA GLY A 248 8.44 25.21 -12.18
C GLY A 248 7.83 23.82 -11.98
N PHE A 249 6.52 23.71 -11.76
CA PHE A 249 5.88 22.42 -11.44
C PHE A 249 6.10 21.34 -12.51
N TYR A 250 6.23 21.72 -13.77
CA TYR A 250 6.39 20.80 -14.90
C TYR A 250 7.80 20.75 -15.46
N ASP A 251 8.78 21.49 -14.89
CA ASP A 251 10.11 21.63 -15.49
C ASP A 251 10.88 20.32 -15.58
N ASP A 252 10.71 19.44 -14.59
CA ASP A 252 11.36 18.13 -14.53
C ASP A 252 10.50 16.99 -15.12
N VAL A 253 9.34 17.29 -15.71
CA VAL A 253 8.49 16.27 -16.34
C VAL A 253 9.13 15.75 -17.62
N LEU A 254 9.48 14.48 -17.64
CA LEU A 254 10.07 13.83 -18.79
C LEU A 254 9.03 13.70 -19.93
N PRO A 255 9.43 13.94 -21.18
CA PRO A 255 8.54 13.76 -22.32
C PRO A 255 8.18 12.28 -22.50
N VAL A 256 6.95 12.03 -22.96
CA VAL A 256 6.49 10.68 -23.32
C VAL A 256 7.35 10.15 -24.47
N THR A 257 7.91 8.95 -24.31
CA THR A 257 8.70 8.30 -25.34
C THR A 257 7.84 7.43 -26.26
N LYS A 258 8.35 7.05 -27.42
CA LYS A 258 7.64 6.10 -28.31
C LYS A 258 7.36 4.76 -27.63
N LYS A 259 8.26 4.31 -26.76
CA LYS A 259 8.07 3.09 -25.98
C LYS A 259 6.92 3.21 -24.98
N ASP A 260 6.79 4.36 -24.35
CA ASP A 260 5.65 4.63 -23.44
C ASP A 260 4.33 4.64 -24.22
N GLU A 261 4.30 5.26 -25.42
CA GLU A 261 3.14 5.23 -26.30
C GLU A 261 2.77 3.81 -26.74
N GLU A 262 3.75 2.98 -27.10
CA GLU A 262 3.54 1.58 -27.47
C GLU A 262 2.93 0.78 -26.31
N ILE A 263 3.44 0.97 -25.09
CA ILE A 263 2.93 0.32 -23.88
C ILE A 263 1.50 0.78 -23.58
N LEU A 264 1.25 2.08 -23.62
CA LEU A 264 -0.08 2.65 -23.36
C LEU A 264 -1.11 2.18 -24.38
N ASN A 265 -0.75 2.14 -25.68
CA ASN A 265 -1.62 1.68 -26.74
C ASN A 265 -1.90 0.16 -26.68
N ALA A 266 -0.95 -0.62 -26.15
CA ALA A 266 -1.14 -2.05 -25.95
C ALA A 266 -1.97 -2.38 -24.69
N PHE A 267 -2.17 -1.38 -23.80
CA PHE A 267 -2.91 -1.59 -22.57
C PHE A 267 -4.41 -1.71 -22.84
N PRO A 268 -5.05 -2.80 -22.42
CA PRO A 268 -6.47 -3.03 -22.66
C PRO A 268 -7.34 -2.16 -21.76
N TYR A 269 -7.52 -0.91 -22.14
CA TYR A 269 -8.32 0.06 -21.41
C TYR A 269 -9.66 0.29 -22.09
N ASN A 270 -10.75 0.13 -21.35
CA ASN A 270 -12.09 0.44 -21.84
C ASN A 270 -12.66 1.65 -21.09
N GLU A 271 -12.50 2.82 -21.69
CA GLU A 271 -12.95 4.10 -21.15
C GLU A 271 -14.45 4.09 -20.81
N LYS A 272 -15.28 3.54 -21.69
CA LYS A 272 -16.73 3.51 -21.51
C LYS A 272 -17.14 2.75 -20.25
N ILE A 273 -16.57 1.58 -20.02
CA ILE A 273 -16.83 0.80 -18.81
C ILE A 273 -16.41 1.54 -17.54
N GLN A 274 -15.26 2.22 -17.59
CA GLN A 274 -14.80 3.00 -16.45
C GLN A 274 -15.68 4.22 -16.17
N LEU A 275 -16.12 4.94 -17.19
CA LEU A 275 -17.06 6.04 -17.05
C LEU A 275 -18.41 5.57 -16.45
N GLU A 276 -18.96 4.46 -16.94
CA GLU A 276 -20.19 3.87 -16.42
C GLU A 276 -20.05 3.47 -14.95
N LYS A 277 -18.95 2.79 -14.56
CA LYS A 277 -18.68 2.42 -13.18
C LYS A 277 -18.58 3.59 -12.22
N LEU A 278 -17.98 4.68 -12.66
CA LEU A 278 -17.78 5.88 -11.86
C LEU A 278 -18.95 6.86 -11.93
N GLY A 279 -19.94 6.61 -12.80
CA GLY A 279 -21.07 7.51 -13.04
C GLY A 279 -20.63 8.84 -13.68
N LEU A 280 -19.54 8.82 -14.45
CA LEU A 280 -18.98 10.02 -15.12
C LEU A 280 -19.42 10.09 -16.57
N THR A 281 -19.48 11.33 -17.09
CA THR A 281 -19.73 11.59 -18.53
C THR A 281 -18.44 11.73 -19.34
N SER A 282 -17.35 12.10 -18.69
CA SER A 282 -16.01 12.20 -19.29
C SER A 282 -14.93 12.19 -18.21
N PHE A 283 -13.72 11.80 -18.57
CA PHE A 283 -12.54 12.04 -17.73
C PHE A 283 -11.97 13.45 -17.95
N LEU A 284 -11.12 13.88 -17.03
CA LEU A 284 -10.28 15.07 -17.23
C LEU A 284 -9.33 14.83 -18.41
N ARG A 285 -9.08 15.87 -19.19
CA ARG A 285 -8.21 15.81 -20.37
C ARG A 285 -6.81 16.29 -20.03
#